data_4300aa84151ff93c5d60f157b92546f3
#
_entry.id   4300aa84151ff93c5d60f157b92546f3
#
_cell.length_a   1.000
_cell.length_b   1.000
_cell.length_c   1.000
_cell.angle_alpha   90.00
_cell.angle_beta   90.00
_cell.angle_gamma   90.00
#
_symmetry.space_group_name_H-M   'P 1'
#
loop_
_entity.id
_entity.type
_entity.pdbx_description
1 polymer ?
#
loop_
_entity_poly.entity_id
_entity_poly.type
_entity_poly.pdbx_seq_one_letter_code
_entity_poly.pdbx_strand_id
1 'polypeptide(L)'
;QQGGELAVEKKLYVERTLTGGKKELQPITASTQLAVGDKVVSRLTIRLDRAMDFVQLKDQRGACFEPMNSLSGYRWNGGIGYYVEIEDASTNFFFDSLSKGVYVLEYSYRVARSGQYEAGLATIQCAYAPEYAAHSASVKVEVE
;
A
#
# COMPACT_ATOMS: atom_id res chain seq x y z
N GLN A 1 5.58 -2.21 -16.25
CA GLN A 1 6.15 -2.99 -15.17
C GLN A 1 7.06 -4.07 -15.71
N GLN A 2 8.28 -4.04 -15.38
CA GLN A 2 9.24 -5.00 -15.87
C GLN A 2 9.51 -6.04 -14.81
N GLY A 3 9.61 -7.23 -15.21
CA GLY A 3 10.16 -8.25 -14.37
C GLY A 3 11.57 -7.90 -14.00
N GLY A 4 12.34 -8.34 -13.48
CA GLY A 4 13.69 -8.04 -13.16
C GLY A 4 13.91 -7.94 -11.71
N GLU A 5 14.76 -7.00 -11.35
CA GLU A 5 15.33 -7.00 -10.02
C GLU A 5 14.36 -6.57 -8.95
N LEU A 6 13.34 -5.81 -9.33
CA LEU A 6 12.48 -5.16 -8.34
C LEU A 6 11.07 -5.08 -8.87
N ALA A 7 10.10 -5.43 -8.03
CA ALA A 7 8.69 -5.34 -8.42
C ALA A 7 7.85 -4.98 -7.21
N VAL A 8 6.72 -4.31 -7.46
CA VAL A 8 5.75 -4.00 -6.43
C VAL A 8 4.35 -4.21 -6.97
N GLU A 9 3.49 -4.77 -6.11
CA GLU A 9 2.09 -4.98 -6.43
C GLU A 9 1.26 -4.39 -5.30
N LYS A 10 0.17 -3.69 -5.67
CA LYS A 10 -0.73 -3.08 -4.70
C LYS A 10 -2.12 -3.63 -4.91
N LYS A 11 -2.71 -4.12 -3.83
CA LYS A 11 -4.09 -4.58 -3.83
C LYS A 11 -4.84 -3.93 -2.69
N LEU A 12 -6.06 -3.53 -2.97
CA LEU A 12 -6.93 -2.91 -1.98
C LEU A 12 -8.05 -3.85 -1.63
N TYR A 13 -8.40 -3.87 -0.36
CA TYR A 13 -9.49 -4.68 0.17
C TYR A 13 -10.37 -3.81 1.05
N VAL A 14 -11.67 -4.08 1.05
CA VAL A 14 -12.57 -3.43 2.00
C VAL A 14 -12.92 -4.45 3.07
N GLU A 15 -12.92 -4.01 4.33
CA GLU A 15 -13.29 -4.87 5.43
C GLU A 15 -14.79 -4.85 5.60
N ARG A 16 -15.41 -6.04 5.55
CA ARG A 16 -16.84 -6.18 5.73
C ARG A 16 -17.11 -7.00 6.99
N THR A 17 -18.18 -6.68 7.68
CA THR A 17 -18.64 -7.44 8.83
C THR A 17 -19.75 -8.37 8.38
N LEU A 18 -19.52 -9.65 8.57
CA LEU A 18 -20.49 -10.67 8.18
C LEU A 18 -21.46 -10.94 9.33
N THR A 19 -22.49 -11.72 9.05
CA THR A 19 -23.44 -12.18 10.05
C THR A 19 -22.68 -12.85 11.17
N GLY A 20 -22.99 -12.49 12.42
CA GLY A 20 -22.29 -13.00 13.57
C GLY A 20 -21.08 -12.19 13.99
N GLY A 21 -20.81 -11.07 13.31
CA GLY A 21 -19.73 -10.17 13.68
C GLY A 21 -18.37 -10.52 13.14
N LYS A 22 -18.29 -11.56 12.32
CA LYS A 22 -17.03 -11.96 11.74
C LYS A 22 -16.61 -10.97 10.66
N LYS A 23 -15.31 -10.66 10.60
CA LYS A 23 -14.81 -9.72 9.61
C LYS A 23 -14.15 -10.44 8.46
N GLU A 24 -14.30 -9.85 7.27
CA GLU A 24 -13.75 -10.42 6.05
C GLU A 24 -13.18 -9.30 5.19
N LEU A 25 -12.03 -9.55 4.57
CA LEU A 25 -11.46 -8.63 3.59
C LEU A 25 -11.92 -9.06 2.19
N GLN A 26 -12.56 -8.13 1.47
CA GLN A 26 -13.03 -8.39 0.12
C GLN A 26 -12.25 -7.52 -0.86
N PRO A 27 -11.77 -8.11 -1.96
CA PRO A 27 -11.00 -7.31 -2.93
C PRO A 27 -11.85 -6.19 -3.53
N ILE A 28 -11.23 -5.04 -3.69
CA ILE A 28 -11.87 -3.91 -4.33
C ILE A 28 -11.62 -3.99 -5.83
N THR A 29 -12.71 -4.00 -6.60
CA THR A 29 -12.66 -4.00 -8.06
C THR A 29 -13.35 -2.75 -8.57
N ALA A 30 -13.39 -2.57 -9.89
CA ALA A 30 -14.04 -1.42 -10.47
C ALA A 30 -15.54 -1.37 -10.16
N SER A 31 -16.14 -2.52 -9.81
CA SER A 31 -17.58 -2.57 -9.51
C SER A 31 -17.87 -2.53 -8.01
N THR A 32 -16.84 -2.46 -7.16
CA THR A 32 -17.05 -2.42 -5.72
C THR A 32 -17.56 -1.05 -5.32
N GLN A 33 -18.64 -1.01 -4.54
CA GLN A 33 -19.19 0.22 -4.00
C GLN A 33 -18.68 0.41 -2.58
N LEU A 34 -18.03 1.53 -2.34
CA LEU A 34 -17.57 1.90 -1.01
C LEU A 34 -18.47 2.98 -0.45
N ALA A 35 -18.48 3.11 0.85
CA ALA A 35 -19.23 4.14 1.54
C ALA A 35 -18.32 4.87 2.50
N VAL A 36 -18.63 6.15 2.75
CA VAL A 36 -17.87 6.91 3.76
C VAL A 36 -17.95 6.19 5.09
N GLY A 37 -16.79 6.04 5.72
CA GLY A 37 -16.66 5.30 6.96
C GLY A 37 -16.11 3.89 6.80
N ASP A 38 -16.09 3.36 5.59
CA ASP A 38 -15.54 2.03 5.35
C ASP A 38 -14.05 2.00 5.68
N LYS A 39 -13.59 0.84 6.12
CA LYS A 39 -12.18 0.58 6.34
C LYS A 39 -11.61 -0.15 5.14
N VAL A 40 -10.54 0.37 4.59
CA VAL A 40 -9.86 -0.19 3.44
C VAL A 40 -8.46 -0.58 3.85
N VAL A 41 -8.02 -1.75 3.41
CA VAL A 41 -6.67 -2.24 3.67
C VAL A 41 -5.89 -2.21 2.36
N SER A 42 -4.71 -1.59 2.40
CA SER A 42 -3.79 -1.60 1.28
C SER A 42 -2.75 -2.67 1.55
N ARG A 43 -2.65 -3.62 0.64
CA ARG A 43 -1.65 -4.69 0.72
C ARG A 43 -0.62 -4.46 -0.36
N LEU A 44 0.62 -4.29 0.06
CA LEU A 44 1.75 -4.03 -0.82
C LEU A 44 2.66 -5.25 -0.79
N THR A 45 2.90 -5.82 -1.95
CA THR A 45 3.79 -6.97 -2.08
C THR A 45 5.03 -6.52 -2.85
N ILE A 46 6.18 -6.70 -2.24
CA ILE A 46 7.47 -6.29 -2.80
C ILE A 46 8.26 -7.54 -3.13
N ARG A 47 8.86 -7.57 -4.32
CA ARG A 47 9.72 -8.68 -4.73
C ARG A 47 11.07 -8.15 -5.14
N LEU A 48 12.12 -8.75 -4.56
CA LEU A 48 13.50 -8.44 -4.90
C LEU A 48 14.19 -9.71 -5.33
N ASP A 49 14.90 -9.69 -6.47
CA ASP A 49 15.69 -10.83 -6.89
C ASP A 49 17.12 -10.74 -6.40
N ARG A 50 17.47 -9.71 -5.66
CA ARG A 50 18.79 -9.53 -5.03
C ARG A 50 18.64 -8.64 -3.82
N ALA A 51 19.64 -8.68 -2.93
CA ALA A 51 19.66 -7.78 -1.78
C ALA A 51 19.87 -6.35 -2.26
N MET A 52 19.20 -5.41 -1.61
CA MET A 52 19.32 -3.98 -1.94
C MET A 52 19.33 -3.16 -0.68
N ASP A 53 20.10 -2.08 -0.71
CA ASP A 53 20.17 -1.12 0.39
C ASP A 53 19.38 0.13 0.05
N PHE A 54 18.83 0.76 1.09
CA PHE A 54 18.17 2.08 0.97
C PHE A 54 17.04 2.05 -0.04
N VAL A 55 16.10 1.14 0.22
CA VAL A 55 14.92 0.98 -0.62
C VAL A 55 13.81 1.87 -0.07
N GLN A 56 13.15 2.60 -0.96
CA GLN A 56 11.99 3.42 -0.61
C GLN A 56 10.77 2.93 -1.35
N LEU A 57 9.70 2.73 -0.59
CA LEU A 57 8.40 2.36 -1.12
C LEU A 57 7.44 3.52 -0.82
N LYS A 58 6.84 4.07 -1.86
CA LYS A 58 5.87 5.15 -1.72
C LYS A 58 4.52 4.67 -2.19
N ASP A 59 3.55 4.69 -1.30
CA ASP A 59 2.18 4.29 -1.63
C ASP A 59 1.31 5.54 -1.65
N GLN A 60 0.87 5.94 -2.84
CA GLN A 60 -0.01 7.08 -2.99
C GLN A 60 -1.42 6.69 -2.57
N ARG A 61 -2.11 7.61 -1.90
CA ARG A 61 -3.49 7.42 -1.46
C ARG A 61 -4.41 8.18 -2.37
N GLY A 62 -5.55 7.58 -2.65
CA GLY A 62 -6.63 8.31 -3.29
C GLY A 62 -7.14 9.43 -2.39
N ALA A 63 -7.67 10.48 -3.00
CA ALA A 63 -8.12 11.66 -2.25
C ALA A 63 -9.27 11.37 -1.32
N CYS A 64 -9.98 10.24 -1.51
CA CYS A 64 -11.09 9.85 -0.64
C CYS A 64 -10.63 9.14 0.64
N PHE A 65 -9.34 8.83 0.78
CA PHE A 65 -8.85 8.01 1.89
C PHE A 65 -8.09 8.85 2.90
N GLU A 66 -8.27 8.50 4.17
CA GLU A 66 -7.46 9.05 5.26
C GLU A 66 -6.76 7.91 5.97
N PRO A 67 -5.48 8.08 6.35
CA PRO A 67 -4.79 7.02 7.07
C PRO A 67 -5.39 6.85 8.46
N MET A 68 -5.53 5.60 8.89
CA MET A 68 -6.10 5.32 10.20
C MET A 68 -5.06 5.47 11.31
N ASN A 69 -3.80 5.30 10.96
CA ASN A 69 -2.70 5.49 11.90
C ASN A 69 -1.81 6.57 11.32
N SER A 70 -1.79 7.73 11.94
CA SER A 70 -1.08 8.89 11.38
C SER A 70 0.28 9.13 12.02
N LEU A 71 0.78 8.20 12.83
CA LEU A 71 2.08 8.37 13.47
C LEU A 71 3.19 7.83 12.59
N SER A 72 4.15 8.70 12.29
CA SER A 72 5.38 8.30 11.63
C SER A 72 6.31 7.64 12.66
N GLY A 73 7.23 6.83 12.20
CA GLY A 73 8.19 6.20 13.09
C GLY A 73 8.64 4.84 12.60
N TYR A 74 9.42 4.17 13.42
CA TYR A 74 9.92 2.86 13.08
C TYR A 74 8.90 1.78 13.35
N ARG A 75 8.88 0.78 12.47
CA ARG A 75 7.98 -0.37 12.59
C ARG A 75 8.78 -1.65 12.39
N TRP A 76 8.25 -2.72 12.92
CA TRP A 76 8.81 -4.05 12.75
C TRP A 76 7.68 -4.99 12.36
N ASN A 77 7.80 -5.60 11.21
CA ASN A 77 6.72 -6.43 10.68
C ASN A 77 7.31 -7.56 9.84
N GLY A 78 6.94 -8.80 10.17
CA GLY A 78 7.36 -9.93 9.37
C GLY A 78 8.86 -10.15 9.35
N GLY A 79 9.56 -9.75 10.41
CA GLY A 79 11.00 -9.94 10.48
C GLY A 79 11.81 -8.83 9.83
N ILE A 80 11.15 -7.79 9.33
CA ILE A 80 11.87 -6.64 8.76
C ILE A 80 11.51 -5.37 9.51
N GLY A 81 12.49 -4.48 9.62
CA GLY A 81 12.30 -3.18 10.22
C GLY A 81 12.28 -2.10 9.15
N TYR A 82 11.49 -1.08 9.36
CA TYR A 82 11.40 0.03 8.42
C TYR A 82 10.89 1.27 9.11
N TYR A 83 11.18 2.40 8.51
CA TYR A 83 10.66 3.67 8.98
C TYR A 83 9.45 4.05 8.11
N VAL A 84 8.38 4.48 8.75
CA VAL A 84 7.15 4.90 8.05
C VAL A 84 7.00 6.38 8.22
N GLU A 85 6.77 7.07 7.11
CA GLU A 85 6.44 8.49 7.12
C GLU A 85 5.08 8.66 6.48
N ILE A 86 4.13 9.22 7.21
CA ILE A 86 2.77 9.37 6.74
C ILE A 86 2.55 10.81 6.36
N GLU A 87 2.21 11.04 5.09
CA GLU A 87 1.96 12.36 4.54
C GLU A 87 0.53 12.44 4.05
N ASP A 88 0.10 13.63 3.65
CA ASP A 88 -1.31 13.84 3.27
C ASP A 88 -1.73 12.94 2.11
N ALA A 89 -0.86 12.78 1.12
CA ALA A 89 -1.22 12.07 -0.10
C ALA A 89 -0.52 10.72 -0.25
N SER A 90 0.35 10.35 0.69
CA SER A 90 1.12 9.13 0.55
C SER A 90 1.59 8.61 1.89
N THR A 91 1.92 7.32 1.91
CA THR A 91 2.64 6.70 3.02
C THR A 91 3.93 6.18 2.46
N ASN A 92 5.04 6.56 3.07
CA ASN A 92 6.37 6.20 2.60
C ASN A 92 7.01 5.25 3.58
N PHE A 93 7.65 4.22 3.04
CA PHE A 93 8.33 3.19 3.83
C PHE A 93 9.79 3.21 3.41
N PHE A 94 10.68 3.28 4.40
CA PHE A 94 12.13 3.35 4.16
C PHE A 94 12.78 2.14 4.78
N PHE A 95 13.53 1.40 3.98
CA PHE A 95 14.24 0.20 4.42
C PHE A 95 15.71 0.45 4.24
N ASP A 96 16.49 0.25 5.32
CA ASP A 96 17.95 0.38 5.20
C ASP A 96 18.51 -0.71 4.31
N SER A 97 17.98 -1.92 4.43
CA SER A 97 18.39 -3.02 3.58
C SER A 97 17.28 -4.06 3.52
N LEU A 98 17.18 -4.69 2.37
CA LEU A 98 16.26 -5.80 2.18
C LEU A 98 17.01 -6.92 1.47
N SER A 99 16.88 -8.13 2.00
CA SER A 99 17.42 -9.32 1.34
C SER A 99 16.55 -9.71 0.16
N LYS A 100 17.11 -10.53 -0.72
CA LYS A 100 16.31 -11.14 -1.77
C LYS A 100 15.10 -11.85 -1.16
N GLY A 101 13.95 -11.64 -1.76
CA GLY A 101 12.74 -12.29 -1.27
C GLY A 101 11.48 -11.53 -1.61
N VAL A 102 10.40 -11.94 -0.95
CA VAL A 102 9.07 -11.37 -1.13
C VAL A 102 8.60 -10.87 0.24
N TYR A 103 8.12 -9.64 0.28
CA TYR A 103 7.68 -9.01 1.52
C TYR A 103 6.27 -8.45 1.32
N VAL A 104 5.42 -8.62 2.34
CA VAL A 104 4.04 -8.15 2.28
C VAL A 104 3.84 -7.17 3.43
N LEU A 105 3.37 -5.98 3.10
CA LEU A 105 3.04 -4.93 4.07
C LEU A 105 1.58 -4.59 3.91
N GLU A 106 0.90 -4.38 5.05
CA GLU A 106 -0.50 -3.98 5.04
C GLU A 106 -0.71 -2.82 5.99
N TYR A 107 -1.55 -1.89 5.57
CA TYR A 107 -1.99 -0.84 6.47
C TYR A 107 -3.37 -0.36 6.00
N SER A 108 -4.02 0.44 6.84
CA SER A 108 -5.43 0.72 6.67
C SER A 108 -5.70 2.20 6.43
N TYR A 109 -6.76 2.44 5.67
CA TYR A 109 -7.34 3.76 5.46
C TYR A 109 -8.78 3.76 5.93
N ARG A 110 -9.32 4.96 6.15
CA ARG A 110 -10.75 5.17 6.31
C ARG A 110 -11.24 5.93 5.08
N VAL A 111 -12.37 5.52 4.54
CA VAL A 111 -13.00 6.26 3.43
C VAL A 111 -13.66 7.51 4.01
N ALA A 112 -13.25 8.67 3.52
CA ALA A 112 -13.66 9.96 4.09
C ALA A 112 -14.53 10.79 3.16
N ARG A 113 -14.54 10.50 1.86
CA ARG A 113 -15.25 11.34 0.89
C ARG A 113 -15.91 10.50 -0.18
N SER A 114 -17.10 10.91 -0.60
CA SER A 114 -17.79 10.26 -1.70
C SER A 114 -17.25 10.76 -3.05
N GLY A 115 -17.51 10.02 -4.10
CA GLY A 115 -17.11 10.37 -5.46
C GLY A 115 -16.39 9.23 -6.14
N GLN A 116 -15.78 9.56 -7.27
CA GLN A 116 -15.00 8.62 -8.04
C GLN A 116 -13.53 9.06 -8.01
N TYR A 117 -12.63 8.13 -7.75
CA TYR A 117 -11.24 8.45 -7.49
C TYR A 117 -10.31 7.42 -8.09
N GLU A 118 -9.09 7.87 -8.37
CA GLU A 118 -7.96 6.95 -8.55
C GLU A 118 -7.42 6.63 -7.17
N ALA A 119 -7.21 5.35 -6.89
CA ALA A 119 -6.69 4.94 -5.58
C ALA A 119 -5.21 5.22 -5.43
N GLY A 120 -4.54 5.65 -6.50
CA GLY A 120 -3.11 5.88 -6.48
C GLY A 120 -2.33 4.61 -6.74
N LEU A 121 -1.06 4.77 -6.97
CA LEU A 121 -0.18 3.62 -7.22
C LEU A 121 0.96 3.62 -6.24
N ALA A 122 1.61 2.47 -6.12
CA ALA A 122 2.80 2.31 -5.30
C ALA A 122 4.02 2.34 -6.19
N THR A 123 5.08 2.97 -5.71
CA THR A 123 6.36 3.06 -6.41
C THR A 123 7.44 2.59 -5.47
N ILE A 124 8.35 1.76 -5.96
CA ILE A 124 9.49 1.31 -5.17
C ILE A 124 10.76 1.62 -5.94
N GLN A 125 11.78 2.05 -5.23
CA GLN A 125 13.06 2.36 -5.87
C GLN A 125 14.19 2.24 -4.88
N CYS A 126 15.36 1.95 -5.41
CA CYS A 126 16.59 1.93 -4.64
C CYS A 126 17.21 3.32 -4.70
N ALA A 127 17.49 3.92 -3.54
CA ALA A 127 17.89 5.32 -3.50
C ALA A 127 19.20 5.59 -4.24
N TYR A 128 20.12 4.65 -4.18
CA TYR A 128 21.44 4.84 -4.81
C TYR A 128 21.56 4.20 -6.17
N ALA A 129 20.48 3.62 -6.66
CA ALA A 129 20.46 3.00 -7.98
C ALA A 129 19.06 3.22 -8.57
N PRO A 130 18.75 4.46 -8.98
CA PRO A 130 17.38 4.79 -9.41
C PRO A 130 16.92 4.01 -10.65
N GLU A 131 17.84 3.39 -11.38
CA GLU A 131 17.44 2.51 -12.47
C GLU A 131 16.72 1.26 -11.97
N TYR A 132 16.86 0.92 -10.68
CA TYR A 132 16.10 -0.16 -10.07
C TYR A 132 14.85 0.45 -9.44
N ALA A 133 13.79 0.54 -10.23
CA ALA A 133 12.54 1.12 -9.81
C ALA A 133 11.39 0.39 -10.48
N ALA A 134 10.24 0.39 -9.81
CA ALA A 134 9.04 -0.25 -10.33
C ALA A 134 7.82 0.45 -9.76
N HIS A 135 6.68 0.27 -10.40
CA HIS A 135 5.42 0.79 -9.86
C HIS A 135 4.31 -0.22 -10.11
N SER A 136 3.28 -0.11 -9.28
CA SER A 136 2.10 -0.93 -9.41
C SER A 136 1.12 -0.32 -10.41
N ALA A 137 0.09 -1.09 -10.74
CA ALA A 137 -1.06 -0.53 -11.44
C ALA A 137 -1.86 0.33 -10.46
N SER A 138 -2.63 1.25 -11.01
CA SER A 138 -3.57 2.04 -10.25
C SER A 138 -4.96 1.42 -10.35
N VAL A 139 -5.79 1.66 -9.33
CA VAL A 139 -7.16 1.12 -9.27
C VAL A 139 -8.11 2.29 -9.13
N LYS A 140 -9.23 2.23 -9.85
CA LYS A 140 -10.29 3.22 -9.68
C LYS A 140 -11.25 2.75 -8.59
N VAL A 141 -11.70 3.68 -7.76
CA VAL A 141 -12.63 3.37 -6.68
C VAL A 141 -13.82 4.31 -6.75
N GLU A 142 -14.97 3.80 -6.37
CA GLU A 142 -16.20 4.57 -6.33
C GLU A 142 -16.77 4.55 -4.93
N VAL A 143 -17.10 5.73 -4.39
CA VAL A 143 -17.64 5.90 -3.05
C VAL A 143 -19.00 6.54 -3.18
N GLU A 144 -20.01 5.88 -2.64
CA GLU A 144 -21.35 6.38 -2.58
C GLU A 144 -21.49 7.65 -1.78
#